data_5a78044dbf44f6d9d6c154de4d170085
#
_entry.id   5a78044dbf44f6d9d6c154de4d170085
#
_cell.length_a   1.000
_cell.length_b   1.000
_cell.length_c   1.000
_cell.angle_alpha   90.00
_cell.angle_beta   90.00
_cell.angle_gamma   90.00
#
_symmetry.space_group_name_H-M   'P 1'
#
loop_
_entity.id
_entity.type
_entity.pdbx_description
1 polymer ?
#
loop_
_entity_poly.entity_id
_entity_poly.type
_entity_poly.pdbx_seq_one_letter_code
_entity_poly.pdbx_strand_id
1 'polypeptide(L)'
;KWIISYGDQYTQTAYYICSVGNKVLLNPIGTVDWRGLAAQPYFLKDLMAKFGVKMQLVKVGKYKSAPEMYTEDKMSEPNREQVSAYINGIWDEMVKAVSESRKISTTELNRIADSGITFADSKEYLKTKMVDELVYTGDIKNRIKKQLGIKEDETINQLSVSEMLKAPAEENTADEKIAVYYAYGDIVDEVAAGFNNETCIVGSVVTKDLEELANDDDIKAVVLRVNSGGGSAYASEQMWNAVNELKKKKPVVVSMGGMAASGGYYMSCGANYIFAEPTTITGSIGIFGMIPDMSGLITDKLGVKFDEVKTN
;
A
#
# COMPACT_ATOMS: atom_id res chain seq x y z
N LYS A 1 -19.51 -8.15 -22.50
CA LYS A 1 -18.38 -7.22 -22.26
C LYS A 1 -17.09 -8.02 -22.31
N TRP A 2 -16.02 -7.49 -22.87
CA TRP A 2 -14.70 -8.08 -22.93
C TRP A 2 -13.62 -7.03 -22.62
N ILE A 3 -12.46 -7.49 -22.19
CA ILE A 3 -11.31 -6.66 -21.84
C ILE A 3 -10.11 -7.17 -22.63
N ILE A 4 -9.43 -6.26 -23.32
CA ILE A 4 -8.13 -6.50 -23.93
C ILE A 4 -7.09 -5.65 -23.19
N SER A 5 -6.07 -6.29 -22.70
CA SER A 5 -4.89 -5.63 -22.13
C SER A 5 -3.76 -5.67 -23.15
N TYR A 6 -3.06 -4.57 -23.36
CA TYR A 6 -1.87 -4.49 -24.20
C TYR A 6 -0.75 -3.76 -23.47
N GLY A 7 0.47 -4.26 -23.59
CA GLY A 7 1.66 -3.63 -23.06
C GLY A 7 2.91 -3.93 -23.90
N ASP A 8 3.85 -2.98 -23.88
CA ASP A 8 5.22 -3.22 -24.36
C ASP A 8 6.04 -3.86 -23.23
N GLN A 9 5.70 -3.54 -22.00
CA GLN A 9 6.28 -4.11 -20.80
C GLN A 9 5.20 -4.22 -19.70
N TYR A 10 5.10 -5.40 -19.12
CA TYR A 10 4.29 -5.62 -17.93
C TYR A 10 5.22 -5.76 -16.71
N THR A 11 5.17 -4.79 -15.79
CA THR A 11 5.68 -5.02 -14.45
C THR A 11 4.84 -6.10 -13.76
N GLN A 12 5.35 -6.74 -12.73
CA GLN A 12 4.62 -7.79 -12.01
C GLN A 12 3.23 -7.33 -11.53
N THR A 13 3.13 -6.10 -10.98
CA THR A 13 1.85 -5.51 -10.58
C THR A 13 0.94 -5.22 -11.78
N ALA A 14 1.49 -4.67 -12.87
CA ALA A 14 0.71 -4.43 -14.10
C ALA A 14 0.21 -5.76 -14.69
N TYR A 15 1.03 -6.79 -14.71
CA TYR A 15 0.61 -8.11 -15.17
C TYR A 15 -0.50 -8.70 -14.29
N TYR A 16 -0.37 -8.60 -12.97
CA TYR A 16 -1.41 -9.03 -12.03
C TYR A 16 -2.77 -8.39 -12.37
N ILE A 17 -2.80 -7.06 -12.54
CA ILE A 17 -4.02 -6.32 -12.87
C ILE A 17 -4.54 -6.70 -14.27
N CYS A 18 -3.65 -6.78 -15.27
CA CYS A 18 -4.03 -7.02 -16.66
C CYS A 18 -4.38 -8.49 -16.95
N SER A 19 -3.93 -9.41 -16.11
CA SER A 19 -4.17 -10.85 -16.28
C SER A 19 -5.65 -11.25 -16.29
N VAL A 20 -6.53 -10.44 -15.71
CA VAL A 20 -7.99 -10.65 -15.69
C VAL A 20 -8.63 -10.37 -17.07
N GLY A 21 -7.89 -9.77 -18.00
CA GLY A 21 -8.36 -9.51 -19.35
C GLY A 21 -8.69 -10.78 -20.12
N ASN A 22 -9.72 -10.72 -20.96
CA ASN A 22 -10.06 -11.83 -21.86
C ASN A 22 -8.94 -12.12 -22.87
N LYS A 23 -8.13 -11.08 -23.18
CA LYS A 23 -6.93 -11.15 -23.99
C LYS A 23 -5.82 -10.31 -23.34
N VAL A 24 -4.66 -10.90 -23.15
CA VAL A 24 -3.44 -10.20 -22.74
C VAL A 24 -2.47 -10.22 -23.92
N LEU A 25 -2.24 -9.06 -24.50
CA LEU A 25 -1.41 -8.87 -25.69
C LEU A 25 -0.06 -8.25 -25.27
N LEU A 26 1.02 -8.70 -25.89
CA LEU A 26 2.36 -8.19 -25.63
C LEU A 26 3.00 -7.77 -26.97
N ASN A 27 3.82 -6.72 -26.93
CA ASN A 27 4.68 -6.38 -28.06
C ASN A 27 5.66 -7.53 -28.36
N PRO A 28 5.98 -7.84 -29.66
CA PRO A 28 6.90 -8.91 -30.00
C PRO A 28 8.30 -8.83 -29.40
N ILE A 29 8.73 -7.64 -28.97
CA ILE A 29 9.98 -7.43 -28.22
C ILE A 29 9.74 -7.05 -26.77
N GLY A 30 8.48 -7.21 -26.32
CA GLY A 30 8.05 -6.85 -24.96
C GLY A 30 8.46 -7.87 -23.91
N THR A 31 8.30 -7.47 -22.65
CA THR A 31 8.65 -8.29 -21.49
C THR A 31 7.53 -8.38 -20.48
N VAL A 32 7.47 -9.49 -19.75
CA VAL A 32 6.62 -9.68 -18.57
C VAL A 32 7.52 -9.95 -17.37
N ASP A 33 7.44 -9.08 -16.37
CA ASP A 33 8.14 -9.29 -15.11
C ASP A 33 7.32 -10.24 -14.22
N TRP A 34 7.91 -11.42 -13.90
CA TRP A 34 7.30 -12.41 -13.03
C TRP A 34 8.39 -13.18 -12.28
N ARG A 35 8.72 -12.72 -11.06
CA ARG A 35 9.92 -13.19 -10.33
C ARG A 35 9.70 -13.35 -8.82
N GLY A 36 8.49 -13.15 -8.30
CA GLY A 36 8.22 -13.21 -6.88
C GLY A 36 8.49 -11.90 -6.14
N LEU A 37 8.53 -11.97 -4.82
CA LEU A 37 8.75 -10.85 -3.92
C LEU A 37 9.97 -11.12 -3.03
N ALA A 38 10.70 -10.07 -2.73
CA ALA A 38 11.80 -10.10 -1.77
C ALA A 38 11.73 -8.88 -0.83
N ALA A 39 12.06 -9.09 0.43
CA ALA A 39 12.27 -8.03 1.40
C ALA A 39 13.74 -8.05 1.83
N GLN A 40 14.43 -6.92 1.63
CA GLN A 40 15.83 -6.75 1.99
C GLN A 40 15.99 -5.50 2.87
N PRO A 41 15.63 -5.57 4.16
CA PRO A 41 15.88 -4.48 5.09
C PRO A 41 17.38 -4.25 5.28
N TYR A 42 17.75 -3.01 5.50
CA TYR A 42 19.12 -2.61 5.82
C TYR A 42 19.23 -2.28 7.32
N PHE A 43 20.47 -2.37 7.84
CA PHE A 43 20.77 -2.15 9.24
C PHE A 43 21.89 -1.12 9.37
N LEU A 44 21.69 -0.13 10.22
CA LEU A 44 22.53 1.06 10.34
C LEU A 44 23.32 1.12 11.66
N LYS A 45 23.17 0.13 12.53
CA LYS A 45 23.82 0.09 13.85
C LYS A 45 25.33 0.33 13.75
N ASP A 46 26.02 -0.44 12.91
CA ASP A 46 27.47 -0.32 12.76
C ASP A 46 27.90 0.98 12.07
N LEU A 47 27.08 1.46 11.12
CA LEU A 47 27.31 2.76 10.50
C LEU A 47 27.25 3.88 11.53
N MET A 48 26.21 3.88 12.37
CA MET A 48 26.04 4.88 13.42
C MET A 48 27.17 4.81 14.47
N ALA A 49 27.57 3.59 14.86
CA ALA A 49 28.67 3.38 15.78
C ALA A 49 29.99 3.96 15.27
N LYS A 50 30.29 3.88 13.94
CA LYS A 50 31.47 4.53 13.34
C LYS A 50 31.48 6.04 13.52
N PHE A 51 30.32 6.67 13.55
CA PHE A 51 30.17 8.10 13.84
C PHE A 51 30.08 8.42 15.34
N GLY A 52 30.15 7.42 16.22
CA GLY A 52 30.03 7.63 17.67
C GLY A 52 28.60 7.89 18.14
N VAL A 53 27.60 7.44 17.37
CA VAL A 53 26.18 7.55 17.72
C VAL A 53 25.67 6.18 18.13
N LYS A 54 24.92 6.12 19.26
CA LYS A 54 24.23 4.91 19.73
C LYS A 54 22.76 5.21 19.91
N MET A 55 21.90 4.26 19.52
CA MET A 55 20.46 4.38 19.75
C MET A 55 20.06 3.65 21.02
N GLN A 56 19.44 4.38 21.95
CA GLN A 56 18.77 3.79 23.10
C GLN A 56 17.32 3.50 22.71
N LEU A 57 16.91 2.25 22.84
CA LEU A 57 15.59 1.79 22.43
C LEU A 57 14.75 1.40 23.66
N VAL A 58 13.54 1.94 23.71
CA VAL A 58 12.47 1.46 24.59
C VAL A 58 11.34 0.98 23.70
N LYS A 59 10.99 -0.31 23.75
CA LYS A 59 9.88 -0.89 22.99
C LYS A 59 9.11 -1.92 23.79
N VAL A 60 7.85 -2.14 23.41
CA VAL A 60 7.00 -3.17 23.99
C VAL A 60 6.70 -4.24 22.94
N GLY A 61 6.86 -5.51 23.36
CA GLY A 61 6.57 -6.65 22.49
C GLY A 61 7.71 -7.01 21.53
N LYS A 62 7.76 -8.29 21.15
CA LYS A 62 8.83 -8.85 20.31
C LYS A 62 8.67 -8.55 18.81
N TYR A 63 7.44 -8.29 18.38
CA TYR A 63 7.13 -8.04 16.95
C TYR A 63 7.17 -6.56 16.54
N LYS A 64 7.38 -5.61 17.47
CA LYS A 64 7.57 -4.20 17.11
C LYS A 64 9.00 -4.00 16.60
N SER A 65 9.24 -4.30 15.33
CA SER A 65 10.56 -4.44 14.72
C SER A 65 11.06 -3.20 13.97
N ALA A 66 10.23 -2.16 13.80
CA ALA A 66 10.63 -0.95 13.09
C ALA A 66 11.98 -0.34 13.55
N PRO A 67 12.32 -0.31 14.87
CA PRO A 67 13.59 0.24 15.32
C PRO A 67 14.79 -0.70 15.13
N GLU A 68 14.62 -1.97 14.75
CA GLU A 68 15.72 -2.94 14.58
C GLU A 68 16.74 -2.47 13.54
N MET A 69 16.31 -1.70 12.55
CA MET A 69 17.19 -1.05 11.58
C MET A 69 18.34 -0.26 12.23
N TYR A 70 18.12 0.29 13.41
CA TYR A 70 19.10 1.14 14.13
C TYR A 70 19.82 0.42 15.27
N THR A 71 19.29 -0.73 15.73
CA THR A 71 19.76 -1.40 16.95
C THR A 71 20.33 -2.79 16.72
N GLU A 72 20.00 -3.40 15.57
CA GLU A 72 20.40 -4.76 15.26
C GLU A 72 21.31 -4.80 14.02
N ASP A 73 21.96 -5.96 13.81
CA ASP A 73 22.83 -6.21 12.63
C ASP A 73 22.08 -7.03 11.54
N LYS A 74 20.95 -7.60 11.93
CA LYS A 74 20.07 -8.44 11.05
C LYS A 74 18.67 -8.49 11.64
N MET A 75 17.71 -8.95 10.88
CA MET A 75 16.36 -9.21 11.39
C MET A 75 16.40 -10.17 12.58
N SER A 76 15.68 -9.83 13.65
CA SER A 76 15.36 -10.79 14.72
C SER A 76 14.48 -11.92 14.17
N GLU A 77 14.41 -13.07 14.86
CA GLU A 77 13.53 -14.18 14.44
C GLU A 77 12.05 -13.74 14.37
N PRO A 78 11.49 -13.00 15.36
CA PRO A 78 10.13 -12.49 15.24
C PRO A 78 9.93 -11.54 14.05
N ASN A 79 10.93 -10.72 13.72
CA ASN A 79 10.87 -9.85 12.55
C ASN A 79 10.90 -10.66 11.24
N ARG A 80 11.76 -11.66 11.16
CA ARG A 80 11.83 -12.57 10.02
C ARG A 80 10.52 -13.32 9.81
N GLU A 81 9.93 -13.82 10.90
CA GLU A 81 8.64 -14.49 10.87
C GLU A 81 7.53 -13.61 10.26
N GLN A 82 7.38 -12.38 10.77
CA GLN A 82 6.33 -11.48 10.26
C GLN A 82 6.59 -11.00 8.84
N VAL A 83 7.86 -10.69 8.48
CA VAL A 83 8.22 -10.30 7.11
C VAL A 83 7.93 -11.45 6.14
N SER A 84 8.30 -12.67 6.50
CA SER A 84 8.01 -13.86 5.69
C SER A 84 6.50 -14.06 5.53
N ALA A 85 5.73 -13.90 6.62
CA ALA A 85 4.29 -14.09 6.57
C ALA A 85 3.61 -13.13 5.59
N TYR A 86 3.92 -11.81 5.63
CA TYR A 86 3.24 -10.86 4.76
C TYR A 86 3.72 -10.95 3.30
N ILE A 87 5.03 -11.15 3.01
CA ILE A 87 5.47 -11.27 1.61
C ILE A 87 4.95 -12.55 0.96
N ASN A 88 4.93 -13.68 1.68
CA ASN A 88 4.34 -14.91 1.18
C ASN A 88 2.83 -14.77 0.98
N GLY A 89 2.11 -14.15 1.93
CA GLY A 89 0.68 -13.92 1.80
C GLY A 89 0.33 -13.08 0.58
N ILE A 90 1.08 -12.00 0.31
CA ILE A 90 0.89 -11.17 -0.88
C ILE A 90 1.18 -11.97 -2.16
N TRP A 91 2.27 -12.73 -2.17
CA TRP A 91 2.66 -13.55 -3.32
C TRP A 91 1.62 -14.64 -3.62
N ASP A 92 1.14 -15.32 -2.61
CA ASP A 92 0.15 -16.38 -2.73
C ASP A 92 -1.17 -15.85 -3.33
N GLU A 93 -1.64 -14.68 -2.89
CA GLU A 93 -2.83 -14.04 -3.47
C GLU A 93 -2.61 -13.61 -4.94
N MET A 94 -1.44 -13.08 -5.28
CA MET A 94 -1.09 -12.73 -6.66
C MET A 94 -1.08 -13.98 -7.55
N VAL A 95 -0.42 -15.04 -7.12
CA VAL A 95 -0.33 -16.31 -7.84
C VAL A 95 -1.71 -16.95 -8.01
N LYS A 96 -2.52 -16.94 -6.96
CA LYS A 96 -3.89 -17.45 -6.99
C LYS A 96 -4.75 -16.72 -8.01
N ALA A 97 -4.77 -15.39 -7.97
CA ALA A 97 -5.57 -14.58 -8.88
C ALA A 97 -5.13 -14.75 -10.34
N VAL A 98 -3.83 -14.78 -10.61
CA VAL A 98 -3.30 -15.05 -11.96
C VAL A 98 -3.59 -16.47 -12.39
N SER A 99 -3.51 -17.46 -11.50
CA SER A 99 -3.89 -18.84 -11.78
C SER A 99 -5.36 -18.95 -12.21
N GLU A 100 -6.24 -18.30 -11.48
CA GLU A 100 -7.68 -18.29 -11.78
C GLU A 100 -8.00 -17.60 -13.10
N SER A 101 -7.36 -16.47 -13.40
CA SER A 101 -7.61 -15.70 -14.63
C SER A 101 -6.96 -16.31 -15.86
N ARG A 102 -5.71 -16.76 -15.77
CA ARG A 102 -4.94 -17.29 -16.90
C ARG A 102 -5.06 -18.81 -17.09
N LYS A 103 -5.68 -19.52 -16.16
CA LYS A 103 -5.79 -21.00 -16.16
C LYS A 103 -4.42 -21.68 -16.18
N ILE A 104 -3.46 -21.10 -15.47
CA ILE A 104 -2.13 -21.66 -15.23
C ILE A 104 -2.10 -22.11 -13.76
N SER A 105 -1.62 -23.32 -13.48
CA SER A 105 -1.58 -23.78 -12.08
C SER A 105 -0.64 -22.92 -11.21
N THR A 106 -0.93 -22.82 -9.93
CA THR A 106 -0.08 -22.10 -8.96
C THR A 106 1.34 -22.65 -8.93
N THR A 107 1.48 -23.98 -9.02
CA THR A 107 2.78 -24.66 -9.10
C THR A 107 3.56 -24.24 -10.34
N GLU A 108 2.90 -24.14 -11.49
CA GLU A 108 3.54 -23.71 -12.73
C GLU A 108 3.90 -22.22 -12.69
N LEU A 109 3.05 -21.35 -12.11
CA LEU A 109 3.38 -19.93 -11.93
C LEU A 109 4.60 -19.72 -11.04
N ASN A 110 4.74 -20.49 -9.96
CA ASN A 110 5.94 -20.46 -9.13
C ASN A 110 7.17 -20.96 -9.90
N ARG A 111 7.05 -22.06 -10.65
CA ARG A 111 8.13 -22.57 -11.50
C ARG A 111 8.56 -21.53 -12.55
N ILE A 112 7.61 -20.81 -13.14
CA ILE A 112 7.88 -19.72 -14.09
C ILE A 112 8.66 -18.59 -13.40
N ALA A 113 8.26 -18.18 -12.19
CA ALA A 113 8.97 -17.16 -11.42
C ALA A 113 10.42 -17.56 -11.14
N ASP A 114 10.66 -18.82 -10.75
CA ASP A 114 11.98 -19.35 -10.46
C ASP A 114 12.86 -19.51 -11.73
N SER A 115 12.26 -19.63 -12.92
CA SER A 115 12.99 -19.83 -14.18
C SER A 115 13.68 -18.59 -14.72
N GLY A 116 13.44 -17.41 -14.13
CA GLY A 116 13.97 -16.15 -14.64
C GLY A 116 13.30 -15.68 -15.94
N ILE A 117 12.04 -16.02 -16.13
CA ILE A 117 11.26 -15.74 -17.36
C ILE A 117 11.27 -14.26 -17.76
N THR A 118 11.45 -13.35 -16.82
CA THR A 118 11.56 -11.90 -17.06
C THR A 118 12.58 -11.53 -18.13
N PHE A 119 13.61 -12.35 -18.31
CA PHE A 119 14.69 -12.15 -19.28
C PHE A 119 14.55 -13.05 -20.52
N ALA A 120 13.43 -13.75 -20.67
CA ALA A 120 13.23 -14.68 -21.78
C ALA A 120 12.78 -13.97 -23.07
N ASP A 121 12.88 -14.66 -24.20
CA ASP A 121 12.26 -14.23 -25.46
C ASP A 121 10.73 -14.17 -25.29
N SER A 122 10.10 -13.20 -25.92
CA SER A 122 8.64 -12.98 -25.83
C SER A 122 7.79 -14.22 -26.19
N LYS A 123 8.33 -15.12 -27.03
CA LYS A 123 7.67 -16.38 -27.40
C LYS A 123 7.52 -17.34 -26.21
N GLU A 124 8.36 -17.22 -25.17
CA GLU A 124 8.23 -18.05 -23.98
C GLU A 124 6.99 -17.65 -23.18
N TYR A 125 6.59 -16.36 -23.19
CA TYR A 125 5.33 -15.93 -22.56
C TYR A 125 4.09 -16.50 -23.26
N LEU A 126 4.15 -16.74 -24.57
CA LEU A 126 3.09 -17.47 -25.31
C LEU A 126 3.05 -18.94 -24.89
N LYS A 127 4.22 -19.62 -24.86
CA LYS A 127 4.33 -21.04 -24.49
C LYS A 127 3.80 -21.30 -23.08
N THR A 128 4.12 -20.40 -22.15
CA THR A 128 3.67 -20.46 -20.76
C THR A 128 2.23 -19.96 -20.58
N LYS A 129 1.58 -19.49 -21.64
CA LYS A 129 0.22 -18.91 -21.61
C LYS A 129 0.08 -17.65 -20.74
N MET A 130 1.18 -17.02 -20.40
CA MET A 130 1.13 -15.73 -19.71
C MET A 130 0.54 -14.64 -20.58
N VAL A 131 0.78 -14.69 -21.90
CA VAL A 131 0.14 -13.81 -22.89
C VAL A 131 -0.55 -14.63 -23.98
N ASP A 132 -1.54 -14.03 -24.64
CA ASP A 132 -2.34 -14.69 -25.66
C ASP A 132 -1.79 -14.49 -27.07
N GLU A 133 -1.25 -13.31 -27.35
CA GLU A 133 -0.72 -12.95 -28.68
C GLU A 133 0.44 -11.97 -28.54
N LEU A 134 1.36 -12.02 -29.54
CA LEU A 134 2.38 -10.98 -29.75
C LEU A 134 1.89 -10.05 -30.85
N VAL A 135 1.73 -8.77 -30.56
CA VAL A 135 1.10 -7.79 -31.44
C VAL A 135 1.88 -6.49 -31.46
N TYR A 136 2.22 -5.97 -32.63
CA TYR A 136 2.78 -4.62 -32.72
C TYR A 136 1.72 -3.55 -32.42
N THR A 137 2.12 -2.45 -31.84
CA THR A 137 1.24 -1.33 -31.47
C THR A 137 0.34 -0.87 -32.63
N GLY A 138 0.89 -0.83 -33.85
CA GLY A 138 0.12 -0.47 -35.06
C GLY A 138 -1.05 -1.38 -35.40
N ASP A 139 -1.00 -2.66 -34.97
CA ASP A 139 -2.00 -3.66 -35.29
C ASP A 139 -3.13 -3.76 -34.25
N ILE A 140 -3.00 -3.09 -33.11
CA ILE A 140 -3.99 -3.19 -32.02
C ILE A 140 -5.37 -2.73 -32.47
N LYS A 141 -5.45 -1.62 -33.20
CA LYS A 141 -6.73 -1.11 -33.73
C LYS A 141 -7.44 -2.14 -34.61
N ASN A 142 -6.68 -2.84 -35.43
CA ASN A 142 -7.23 -3.89 -36.32
C ASN A 142 -7.73 -5.08 -35.51
N ARG A 143 -7.03 -5.45 -34.40
CA ARG A 143 -7.51 -6.48 -33.48
C ARG A 143 -8.82 -6.08 -32.80
N ILE A 144 -8.95 -4.83 -32.38
CA ILE A 144 -10.17 -4.30 -31.77
C ILE A 144 -11.31 -4.27 -32.82
N LYS A 145 -11.07 -3.78 -34.03
CA LYS A 145 -12.06 -3.77 -35.12
C LYS A 145 -12.58 -5.18 -35.41
N LYS A 146 -11.68 -6.15 -35.52
CA LYS A 146 -12.06 -7.56 -35.71
C LYS A 146 -12.94 -8.08 -34.58
N GLN A 147 -12.61 -7.72 -33.30
CA GLN A 147 -13.40 -8.11 -32.13
C GLN A 147 -14.78 -7.43 -32.12
N LEU A 148 -14.88 -6.20 -32.64
CA LEU A 148 -16.13 -5.46 -32.76
C LEU A 148 -16.97 -5.88 -33.99
N GLY A 149 -16.38 -6.65 -34.91
CA GLY A 149 -17.07 -7.04 -36.16
C GLY A 149 -17.25 -5.89 -37.17
N ILE A 150 -16.42 -4.84 -37.05
CA ILE A 150 -16.44 -3.67 -37.97
C ILE A 150 -15.32 -3.78 -39.00
N LYS A 151 -15.46 -3.11 -40.16
CA LYS A 151 -14.49 -3.13 -41.24
C LYS A 151 -13.22 -2.36 -40.91
N GLU A 152 -12.13 -2.63 -41.63
CA GLU A 152 -10.85 -1.98 -41.43
C GLU A 152 -10.88 -0.47 -41.69
N ASP A 153 -11.71 -0.02 -42.62
CA ASP A 153 -11.88 1.40 -42.97
C ASP A 153 -12.85 2.16 -42.04
N GLU A 154 -13.60 1.45 -41.19
CA GLU A 154 -14.53 2.06 -40.25
C GLU A 154 -13.80 2.60 -39.03
N THR A 155 -14.36 3.65 -38.42
CA THR A 155 -13.79 4.28 -37.19
C THR A 155 -14.30 3.55 -35.96
N ILE A 156 -13.41 3.31 -34.99
CA ILE A 156 -13.80 2.80 -33.68
C ILE A 156 -14.47 3.94 -32.89
N ASN A 157 -15.72 3.73 -32.52
CA ASN A 157 -16.39 4.63 -31.58
C ASN A 157 -15.87 4.33 -30.17
N GLN A 158 -15.12 5.25 -29.60
CA GLN A 158 -14.42 5.08 -28.33
C GLN A 158 -14.54 6.31 -27.44
N LEU A 159 -14.50 6.09 -26.15
CA LEU A 159 -14.35 7.11 -25.12
C LEU A 159 -13.05 6.91 -24.36
N SER A 160 -12.35 7.98 -24.06
CA SER A 160 -11.25 7.94 -23.13
C SER A 160 -11.75 7.81 -21.67
N VAL A 161 -10.89 7.40 -20.77
CA VAL A 161 -11.22 7.34 -19.32
C VAL A 161 -11.68 8.71 -18.81
N SER A 162 -11.02 9.79 -19.25
CA SER A 162 -11.40 11.16 -18.85
C SER A 162 -12.77 11.60 -19.38
N GLU A 163 -13.18 11.10 -20.54
CA GLU A 163 -14.53 11.34 -21.08
C GLU A 163 -15.57 10.51 -20.34
N MET A 164 -15.26 9.25 -20.01
CA MET A 164 -16.13 8.41 -19.20
C MET A 164 -16.38 8.99 -17.80
N LEU A 165 -15.34 9.57 -17.17
CA LEU A 165 -15.48 10.21 -15.87
C LEU A 165 -16.36 11.47 -15.89
N LYS A 166 -16.56 12.08 -17.07
CA LYS A 166 -17.46 13.22 -17.28
C LYS A 166 -18.87 12.80 -17.65
N ALA A 167 -19.11 11.50 -17.89
CA ALA A 167 -20.46 11.03 -18.17
C ALA A 167 -21.39 11.38 -16.99
N PRO A 168 -22.61 11.85 -17.28
CA PRO A 168 -23.56 12.14 -16.20
C PRO A 168 -23.73 10.89 -15.31
N ALA A 169 -23.49 11.03 -14.02
CA ALA A 169 -23.90 10.03 -13.06
C ALA A 169 -25.45 10.05 -12.98
N GLU A 170 -26.05 8.91 -12.70
CA GLU A 170 -27.46 8.90 -12.32
C GLU A 170 -27.63 9.84 -11.11
N GLU A 171 -28.60 10.75 -11.18
CA GLU A 171 -28.88 11.62 -10.04
C GLU A 171 -29.23 10.77 -8.82
N ASN A 172 -28.40 10.89 -7.80
CA ASN A 172 -28.73 10.27 -6.52
C ASN A 172 -29.83 11.09 -5.85
N THR A 173 -31.05 10.62 -5.91
CA THR A 173 -32.22 11.25 -5.30
C THR A 173 -32.44 10.83 -3.83
N ALA A 174 -31.52 10.09 -3.24
CA ALA A 174 -31.63 9.69 -1.84
C ALA A 174 -31.37 10.88 -0.90
N ASP A 175 -32.30 11.09 0.03
CA ASP A 175 -32.15 12.11 1.08
C ASP A 175 -31.10 11.74 2.12
N GLU A 176 -30.81 10.43 2.26
CA GLU A 176 -29.85 9.89 3.21
C GLU A 176 -28.47 9.66 2.56
N LYS A 177 -27.42 10.08 3.25
CA LYS A 177 -26.03 10.00 2.75
C LYS A 177 -25.16 9.09 3.62
N ILE A 178 -24.20 8.44 2.98
CA ILE A 178 -23.09 7.76 3.64
C ILE A 178 -21.82 8.57 3.35
N ALA A 179 -21.14 9.03 4.39
CA ALA A 179 -19.85 9.70 4.22
C ALA A 179 -18.73 8.68 4.04
N VAL A 180 -17.85 8.92 3.08
CA VAL A 180 -16.58 8.19 2.93
C VAL A 180 -15.46 9.15 3.27
N TYR A 181 -14.79 8.90 4.40
CA TYR A 181 -13.66 9.69 4.86
C TYR A 181 -12.36 8.99 4.54
N TYR A 182 -11.48 9.66 3.82
CA TYR A 182 -10.17 9.12 3.40
C TYR A 182 -9.07 9.56 4.37
N ALA A 183 -8.45 8.61 5.07
CA ALA A 183 -7.28 8.80 5.92
C ALA A 183 -6.07 8.13 5.24
N TYR A 184 -5.21 8.94 4.60
CA TYR A 184 -4.08 8.47 3.81
C TYR A 184 -2.76 9.14 4.26
N GLY A 185 -1.71 8.36 4.42
CA GLY A 185 -0.36 8.84 4.74
C GLY A 185 0.05 8.64 6.21
N ASP A 186 1.10 9.33 6.60
CA ASP A 186 1.64 9.24 7.96
C ASP A 186 0.81 10.06 8.95
N ILE A 187 0.64 9.54 10.17
CA ILE A 187 -0.10 10.21 11.23
C ILE A 187 0.82 11.16 11.98
N VAL A 188 0.44 12.43 12.02
CA VAL A 188 1.18 13.51 12.70
C VAL A 188 0.27 14.31 13.63
N ASP A 189 0.84 14.94 14.65
CA ASP A 189 0.11 15.83 15.52
C ASP A 189 -0.26 17.12 14.81
N GLU A 190 0.74 17.72 14.15
CA GLU A 190 0.64 18.95 13.37
C GLU A 190 1.55 18.86 12.15
N VAL A 191 1.25 19.64 11.12
CA VAL A 191 2.14 19.76 9.97
C VAL A 191 3.17 20.84 10.21
N ALA A 192 4.43 20.48 10.10
CA ALA A 192 5.51 21.45 10.19
C ALA A 192 5.38 22.51 9.05
N ALA A 193 5.68 23.77 9.37
CA ALA A 193 5.62 24.86 8.41
C ALA A 193 6.49 24.56 7.18
N GLY A 194 5.87 24.61 5.99
CA GLY A 194 6.53 24.31 4.72
C GLY A 194 6.31 22.88 4.17
N PHE A 195 5.63 22.01 4.90
CA PHE A 195 5.20 20.70 4.40
C PHE A 195 3.76 20.72 3.90
N ASN A 196 3.46 19.92 2.88
CA ASN A 196 2.11 19.81 2.32
C ASN A 196 1.26 18.82 3.12
N ASN A 197 0.05 19.22 3.50
CA ASN A 197 -0.90 18.39 4.24
C ASN A 197 -1.46 17.21 3.44
N GLU A 198 -1.33 17.23 2.11
CA GLU A 198 -1.95 16.24 1.22
C GLU A 198 -1.45 14.80 1.41
N THR A 199 -0.32 14.63 2.09
CA THR A 199 0.31 13.31 2.33
C THR A 199 0.32 12.88 3.79
N CYS A 200 -0.34 13.63 4.68
CA CYS A 200 -0.34 13.36 6.12
C CYS A 200 -1.77 13.30 6.68
N ILE A 201 -1.95 12.45 7.68
CA ILE A 201 -3.15 12.39 8.52
C ILE A 201 -2.87 13.25 9.74
N VAL A 202 -3.47 14.43 9.81
CA VAL A 202 -3.30 15.36 10.93
C VAL A 202 -4.35 15.07 11.99
N GLY A 203 -3.94 14.67 13.19
CA GLY A 203 -4.85 14.21 14.24
C GLY A 203 -5.93 15.21 14.60
N SER A 204 -5.59 16.48 14.76
CA SER A 204 -6.55 17.56 15.10
C SER A 204 -7.58 17.81 13.99
N VAL A 205 -7.18 17.69 12.71
CA VAL A 205 -8.10 17.86 11.57
C VAL A 205 -9.08 16.70 11.52
N VAL A 206 -8.58 15.46 11.56
CA VAL A 206 -9.43 14.25 11.51
C VAL A 206 -10.41 14.23 12.68
N THR A 207 -9.96 14.56 13.88
CA THR A 207 -10.86 14.62 15.06
C THR A 207 -12.01 15.59 14.87
N LYS A 208 -11.72 16.78 14.34
CA LYS A 208 -12.74 17.79 14.04
C LYS A 208 -13.69 17.33 12.94
N ASP A 209 -13.18 16.79 11.85
CA ASP A 209 -13.99 16.30 10.72
C ASP A 209 -14.94 15.17 11.18
N LEU A 210 -14.46 14.24 12.01
CA LEU A 210 -15.31 13.18 12.57
C LEU A 210 -16.39 13.71 13.51
N GLU A 211 -16.10 14.77 14.27
CA GLU A 211 -17.10 15.46 15.10
C GLU A 211 -18.17 16.15 14.23
N GLU A 212 -17.77 16.80 13.14
CA GLU A 212 -18.70 17.40 12.19
C GLU A 212 -19.59 16.33 11.54
N LEU A 213 -19.01 15.22 11.06
CA LEU A 213 -19.79 14.09 10.53
C LEU A 213 -20.73 13.46 11.57
N ALA A 214 -20.35 13.46 12.84
CA ALA A 214 -21.20 12.96 13.92
C ALA A 214 -22.45 13.83 14.13
N ASN A 215 -22.37 15.12 13.84
CA ASN A 215 -23.45 16.10 14.08
C ASN A 215 -24.25 16.46 12.81
N ASP A 216 -23.83 15.96 11.63
CA ASP A 216 -24.57 16.21 10.38
C ASP A 216 -25.75 15.23 10.25
N ASP A 217 -26.95 15.73 10.32
CA ASP A 217 -28.17 14.90 10.29
C ASP A 217 -28.43 14.23 8.94
N ASP A 218 -27.87 14.72 7.85
CA ASP A 218 -27.95 14.09 6.51
C ASP A 218 -27.13 12.82 6.42
N ILE A 219 -26.04 12.71 7.20
CA ILE A 219 -25.14 11.57 7.21
C ILE A 219 -25.67 10.48 8.15
N LYS A 220 -25.94 9.29 7.60
CA LYS A 220 -26.50 8.16 8.36
C LYS A 220 -25.46 7.11 8.76
N ALA A 221 -24.33 7.04 8.07
CA ALA A 221 -23.21 6.15 8.39
C ALA A 221 -21.91 6.75 7.86
N VAL A 222 -20.79 6.30 8.44
CA VAL A 222 -19.45 6.75 8.01
C VAL A 222 -18.57 5.54 7.67
N VAL A 223 -17.95 5.59 6.51
CA VAL A 223 -16.89 4.66 6.10
C VAL A 223 -15.55 5.38 6.22
N LEU A 224 -14.67 4.86 7.08
CA LEU A 224 -13.29 5.34 7.17
C LEU A 224 -12.40 4.49 6.23
N ARG A 225 -11.93 5.06 5.15
CA ARG A 225 -10.96 4.43 4.26
C ARG A 225 -9.56 4.77 4.74
N VAL A 226 -8.90 3.80 5.39
CA VAL A 226 -7.59 3.99 6.04
C VAL A 226 -6.49 3.35 5.18
N ASN A 227 -5.47 4.15 4.84
CA ASN A 227 -4.24 3.66 4.21
C ASN A 227 -3.03 4.35 4.83
N SER A 228 -2.55 3.80 5.96
CA SER A 228 -1.53 4.42 6.82
C SER A 228 -0.65 3.39 7.51
N GLY A 229 0.64 3.65 7.55
CA GLY A 229 1.61 2.93 8.38
C GLY A 229 1.57 3.31 9.87
N GLY A 230 0.78 4.32 10.22
CA GLY A 230 0.72 4.90 11.57
C GLY A 230 1.55 6.17 11.69
N GLY A 231 1.98 6.47 12.90
CA GLY A 231 2.76 7.67 13.23
C GLY A 231 2.60 8.06 14.69
N SER A 232 2.25 9.32 14.96
CA SER A 232 2.08 9.82 16.32
C SER A 232 1.09 8.98 17.13
N ALA A 233 1.53 8.53 18.30
CA ALA A 233 0.67 7.81 19.24
C ALA A 233 -0.39 8.73 19.84
N TYR A 234 -0.03 9.98 20.12
CA TYR A 234 -0.97 10.98 20.64
C TYR A 234 -2.10 11.27 19.65
N ALA A 235 -1.77 11.59 18.40
CA ALA A 235 -2.78 11.82 17.37
C ALA A 235 -3.66 10.58 17.16
N SER A 236 -3.07 9.38 17.18
CA SER A 236 -3.81 8.12 17.01
C SER A 236 -4.83 7.88 18.12
N GLU A 237 -4.47 8.20 19.38
CA GLU A 237 -5.38 8.14 20.53
C GLU A 237 -6.56 9.12 20.38
N GLN A 238 -6.26 10.36 19.98
CA GLN A 238 -7.31 11.35 19.78
C GLN A 238 -8.31 10.93 18.69
N MET A 239 -7.79 10.42 17.57
CA MET A 239 -8.63 9.92 16.48
C MET A 239 -9.41 8.67 16.88
N TRP A 240 -8.81 7.73 17.61
CA TRP A 240 -9.52 6.57 18.15
C TRP A 240 -10.69 6.99 19.06
N ASN A 241 -10.47 7.97 19.93
CA ASN A 241 -11.54 8.52 20.75
C ASN A 241 -12.64 9.16 19.91
N ALA A 242 -12.29 9.95 18.89
CA ALA A 242 -13.25 10.56 17.97
C ALA A 242 -14.09 9.51 17.22
N VAL A 243 -13.47 8.42 16.78
CA VAL A 243 -14.19 7.27 16.18
C VAL A 243 -15.17 6.66 17.18
N ASN A 244 -14.80 6.50 18.45
CA ASN A 244 -15.69 5.97 19.47
C ASN A 244 -16.86 6.93 19.78
N GLU A 245 -16.65 8.24 19.79
CA GLU A 245 -17.72 9.22 19.95
C GLU A 245 -18.67 9.24 18.73
N LEU A 246 -18.13 9.22 17.52
CA LEU A 246 -18.91 9.09 16.28
C LEU A 246 -19.76 7.81 16.29
N LYS A 247 -19.17 6.69 16.71
CA LYS A 247 -19.85 5.38 16.79
C LYS A 247 -21.06 5.36 17.72
N LYS A 248 -21.12 6.21 18.73
CA LYS A 248 -22.28 6.34 19.62
C LYS A 248 -23.50 6.93 18.89
N LYS A 249 -23.25 7.68 17.82
CA LYS A 249 -24.30 8.40 17.08
C LYS A 249 -24.65 7.72 15.76
N LYS A 250 -23.65 7.14 15.06
CA LYS A 250 -23.79 6.60 13.71
C LYS A 250 -22.96 5.34 13.53
N PRO A 251 -23.37 4.39 12.69
CA PRO A 251 -22.53 3.27 12.31
C PRO A 251 -21.23 3.74 11.66
N VAL A 252 -20.10 3.20 12.14
CA VAL A 252 -18.76 3.45 11.60
C VAL A 252 -18.17 2.15 11.10
N VAL A 253 -17.82 2.11 9.83
CA VAL A 253 -17.16 0.98 9.18
C VAL A 253 -15.78 1.41 8.70
N VAL A 254 -14.77 0.62 8.98
CA VAL A 254 -13.43 0.84 8.44
C VAL A 254 -13.21 -0.04 7.21
N SER A 255 -12.66 0.56 6.14
CA SER A 255 -12.13 -0.14 4.98
C SER A 255 -10.62 0.11 4.92
N MET A 256 -9.83 -0.91 5.21
CA MET A 256 -8.38 -0.83 5.16
C MET A 256 -7.88 -0.89 3.72
N GLY A 257 -6.86 -0.08 3.41
CA GLY A 257 -6.16 -0.09 2.13
C GLY A 257 -5.05 -1.14 2.08
N GLY A 258 -3.98 -0.85 1.37
CA GLY A 258 -2.79 -1.71 1.33
C GLY A 258 -2.09 -1.80 2.69
N MET A 259 -2.22 -0.76 3.51
CA MET A 259 -1.66 -0.74 4.87
C MET A 259 -2.62 0.00 5.83
N ALA A 260 -2.84 -0.59 7.00
CA ALA A 260 -3.48 0.07 8.14
C ALA A 260 -2.86 -0.46 9.43
N ALA A 261 -1.67 0.02 9.73
CA ALA A 261 -0.82 -0.53 10.78
C ALA A 261 -0.50 0.52 11.86
N SER A 262 -0.12 0.08 13.06
CA SER A 262 0.24 0.95 14.19
C SER A 262 -0.88 1.98 14.45
N GLY A 263 -0.61 3.29 14.32
CA GLY A 263 -1.63 4.34 14.45
C GLY A 263 -2.82 4.19 13.49
N GLY A 264 -2.59 3.68 12.26
CA GLY A 264 -3.66 3.37 11.32
C GLY A 264 -4.59 2.26 11.81
N TYR A 265 -4.05 1.22 12.45
CA TYR A 265 -4.85 0.21 13.14
C TYR A 265 -5.51 0.78 14.40
N TYR A 266 -4.80 1.63 15.16
CA TYR A 266 -5.30 2.22 16.38
C TYR A 266 -6.58 3.02 16.14
N MET A 267 -6.58 3.97 15.21
CA MET A 267 -7.79 4.73 14.87
C MET A 267 -8.92 3.83 14.35
N SER A 268 -8.58 2.70 13.72
CA SER A 268 -9.53 1.78 13.10
C SER A 268 -10.22 0.85 14.11
N CYS A 269 -9.53 0.45 15.18
CA CYS A 269 -10.00 -0.62 16.08
C CYS A 269 -11.24 -0.22 16.91
N GLY A 270 -11.57 1.09 16.97
CA GLY A 270 -12.79 1.61 17.61
C GLY A 270 -14.08 1.40 16.80
N ALA A 271 -14.01 1.11 15.51
CA ALA A 271 -15.17 1.03 14.61
C ALA A 271 -16.12 -0.14 14.94
N ASN A 272 -17.34 -0.10 14.36
CA ASN A 272 -18.32 -1.19 14.47
C ASN A 272 -17.86 -2.43 13.66
N TYR A 273 -17.24 -2.20 12.51
CA TYR A 273 -16.77 -3.27 11.62
C TYR A 273 -15.53 -2.84 10.83
N ILE A 274 -14.66 -3.81 10.56
CA ILE A 274 -13.41 -3.57 9.81
C ILE A 274 -13.35 -4.55 8.64
N PHE A 275 -13.16 -4.02 7.43
CA PHE A 275 -12.83 -4.76 6.23
C PHE A 275 -11.35 -4.60 5.91
N ALA A 276 -10.69 -5.70 5.60
CA ALA A 276 -9.31 -5.73 5.13
C ALA A 276 -9.21 -6.73 3.97
N GLU A 277 -8.33 -6.46 3.02
CA GLU A 277 -7.98 -7.41 1.97
C GLU A 277 -6.97 -8.44 2.50
N PRO A 278 -6.88 -9.63 1.90
CA PRO A 278 -5.86 -10.63 2.26
C PRO A 278 -4.43 -10.09 2.18
N THR A 279 -4.20 -9.09 1.34
CA THR A 279 -2.91 -8.42 1.13
C THR A 279 -2.69 -7.18 2.00
N THR A 280 -3.66 -6.81 2.84
CA THR A 280 -3.54 -5.66 3.74
C THR A 280 -2.49 -5.92 4.82
N ILE A 281 -1.49 -5.06 4.92
CA ILE A 281 -0.55 -5.06 6.04
C ILE A 281 -1.18 -4.29 7.19
N THR A 282 -1.45 -4.98 8.31
CA THR A 282 -2.14 -4.39 9.48
C THR A 282 -1.50 -4.83 10.79
N GLY A 283 -2.11 -4.46 11.92
CA GLY A 283 -1.58 -4.76 13.24
C GLY A 283 -0.43 -3.81 13.61
N SER A 284 0.80 -4.32 13.75
CA SER A 284 1.96 -3.58 14.28
C SER A 284 1.62 -2.86 15.59
N ILE A 285 0.89 -3.57 16.47
CA ILE A 285 0.38 -3.05 17.74
C ILE A 285 1.54 -2.80 18.70
N GLY A 286 1.64 -1.59 19.22
CA GLY A 286 2.64 -1.17 20.17
C GLY A 286 3.31 0.13 19.78
N ILE A 287 4.05 0.67 20.75
CA ILE A 287 4.86 1.88 20.60
C ILE A 287 6.34 1.56 20.80
N PHE A 288 7.19 2.43 20.35
CA PHE A 288 8.59 2.47 20.70
C PHE A 288 9.07 3.91 20.81
N GLY A 289 10.09 4.12 21.64
CA GLY A 289 10.84 5.37 21.72
C GLY A 289 12.30 5.11 21.41
N MET A 290 12.93 6.01 20.67
CA MET A 290 14.36 5.96 20.38
C MET A 290 14.99 7.29 20.79
N ILE A 291 16.09 7.19 21.53
CA ILE A 291 16.88 8.34 21.98
C ILE A 291 18.30 8.19 21.42
N PRO A 292 18.74 9.07 20.50
CA PRO A 292 20.11 9.03 20.02
C PRO A 292 21.07 9.54 21.11
N ASP A 293 22.02 8.70 21.50
CA ASP A 293 23.19 9.13 22.26
C ASP A 293 24.28 9.55 21.28
N MET A 294 24.49 10.84 21.19
CA MET A 294 25.45 11.46 20.27
C MET A 294 26.75 11.86 21.00
N SER A 295 26.95 11.47 22.27
CA SER A 295 28.10 11.85 23.09
C SER A 295 29.42 11.51 22.38
N GLY A 296 29.57 10.29 21.86
CA GLY A 296 30.77 9.89 21.12
C GLY A 296 31.04 10.72 19.86
N LEU A 297 29.99 11.08 19.11
CA LEU A 297 30.13 11.99 17.97
C LEU A 297 30.63 13.37 18.42
N ILE A 298 29.98 13.93 19.43
CA ILE A 298 30.21 15.32 19.85
C ILE A 298 31.54 15.44 20.61
N THR A 299 31.82 14.53 21.55
CA THR A 299 33.01 14.63 22.39
C THR A 299 34.26 14.05 21.75
N ASP A 300 34.16 12.84 21.18
CA ASP A 300 35.34 12.10 20.71
C ASP A 300 35.72 12.45 19.27
N LYS A 301 34.71 12.69 18.41
CA LYS A 301 34.96 12.99 16.99
C LYS A 301 35.09 14.49 16.73
N LEU A 302 34.22 15.31 17.34
CA LEU A 302 34.20 16.76 17.12
C LEU A 302 34.99 17.54 18.19
N GLY A 303 35.40 16.90 19.29
CA GLY A 303 36.24 17.50 20.34
C GLY A 303 35.53 18.50 21.25
N VAL A 304 34.19 18.57 21.22
CA VAL A 304 33.42 19.48 22.08
C VAL A 304 33.49 19.00 23.51
N LYS A 305 33.69 19.94 24.45
CA LYS A 305 33.70 19.68 25.87
C LYS A 305 32.43 20.24 26.51
N PHE A 306 31.88 19.49 27.47
CA PHE A 306 30.72 19.91 28.25
C PHE A 306 31.13 20.07 29.70
N ASP A 307 30.59 21.07 30.33
CA ASP A 307 30.60 21.27 31.77
C ASP A 307 29.16 21.38 32.26
N GLU A 308 28.83 20.75 33.38
CA GLU A 308 27.44 20.60 33.81
C GLU A 308 27.25 21.17 35.21
N VAL A 309 26.25 22.03 35.38
CA VAL A 309 25.72 22.46 36.67
C VAL A 309 24.27 22.01 36.77
N LYS A 310 23.97 21.26 37.82
CA LYS A 310 22.63 20.72 38.09
C LYS A 310 21.99 21.39 39.29
N THR A 311 20.67 21.50 39.25
CA THR A 311 19.86 21.95 40.39
C THR A 311 19.39 20.79 41.27
N ASN A 312 19.14 19.61 40.66
CA ASN A 312 18.74 18.36 41.32
C ASN A 312 19.03 17.15 40.43
#